data_4cdf8d95d14ae943e66adc35d7f489e9
#
_entry.id   4cdf8d95d14ae943e66adc35d7f489e9
#
_cell.length_a   1.000
_cell.length_b   1.000
_cell.length_c   1.000
_cell.angle_alpha   90.00
_cell.angle_beta   90.00
_cell.angle_gamma   90.00
#
_symmetry.space_group_name_H-M   'P 1'
#
loop_
_entity.id
_entity.type
_entity.pdbx_description
1 polymer ?
#
loop_
_entity_poly.entity_id
_entity_poly.type
_entity_poly.pdbx_seq_one_letter_code
_entity_poly.pdbx_strand_id
1 'polypeptide(L)'
;SLVGSEMCIRDRSFIIGIKSTKLSNREKNFLRKYKPWGVILFTRNINDIKQAQKLTTSIRKIFNDNKYPILMDQEGGRVNRLKNIISFENLTSEFFGKKFIKKPKEFNFFYKLFIDKTSYLLKLIGVNINTCPVLDLRKKGSSSIIGDRSFSSNPKIVSKIGDYCINYHHNNGVGTVIKHIPGHGLAKVDSHHFTPVISKNLDYLLKNDFFPFKRKNSFFAMTAHIIFKKIDLKNTVTHSKKMIKLIRNKIGFKNILISDDISMKSLKGKIKENTINAFNAGCNLVLHCNAKENEMEIVAQNSPFISKFVIKKTSQF
;
A
#
# COMPACT_ATOMS: atom_id res chain seq x y z
N SER A 1 22.13 13.38 19.81
CA SER A 1 22.16 11.93 19.75
C SER A 1 21.32 11.46 18.56
N LEU A 2 21.98 11.17 17.46
CA LEU A 2 21.39 10.55 16.26
C LEU A 2 21.20 9.04 16.55
N VAL A 3 20.10 8.66 17.17
CA VAL A 3 19.61 7.28 17.14
C VAL A 3 18.43 7.28 16.17
N GLY A 4 18.74 7.50 14.91
CA GLY A 4 17.88 7.14 13.80
C GLY A 4 18.14 5.67 13.49
N SER A 5 17.08 4.89 13.20
CA SER A 5 17.18 3.53 12.69
C SER A 5 18.32 3.48 11.65
N GLU A 6 19.37 2.71 11.93
CA GLU A 6 20.41 2.43 10.96
C GLU A 6 19.85 1.53 9.86
N MET A 7 18.98 2.09 9.03
CA MET A 7 18.68 1.45 7.76
C MET A 7 19.98 1.40 6.97
N CYS A 8 20.55 0.21 6.95
CA CYS A 8 21.86 -0.03 6.38
C CYS A 8 21.78 0.24 4.86
N ILE A 9 22.76 0.96 4.31
CA ILE A 9 22.97 1.16 2.86
C ILE A 9 22.95 -0.18 2.08
N ARG A 10 23.01 -1.31 2.79
CA ARG A 10 22.94 -2.67 2.24
C ARG A 10 21.54 -3.27 2.14
N ASP A 11 20.48 -2.55 2.57
CA ASP A 11 19.10 -3.03 2.42
C ASP A 11 18.64 -2.87 0.97
N ARG A 12 17.77 -3.78 0.51
CA ARG A 12 17.28 -3.77 -0.88
C ARG A 12 15.88 -3.18 -0.99
N SER A 13 15.60 -2.57 -2.12
CA SER A 13 14.38 -1.79 -2.40
C SER A 13 13.13 -2.64 -2.63
N PHE A 14 12.86 -3.62 -1.78
CA PHE A 14 11.64 -4.44 -1.92
C PHE A 14 10.97 -4.74 -0.58
N ILE A 15 9.67 -5.04 -0.66
CA ILE A 15 8.82 -5.45 0.44
C ILE A 15 8.34 -6.87 0.14
N ILE A 16 8.36 -7.75 1.15
CA ILE A 16 8.05 -9.17 0.96
C ILE A 16 6.95 -9.65 1.91
N GLY A 17 6.02 -10.46 1.39
CA GLY A 17 5.12 -11.24 2.22
C GLY A 17 5.80 -12.48 2.78
N ILE A 18 5.30 -13.00 3.90
CA ILE A 18 5.76 -14.25 4.50
C ILE A 18 4.66 -15.31 4.49
N LYS A 19 5.05 -16.58 4.59
CA LYS A 19 4.16 -17.72 4.30
C LYS A 19 3.17 -18.00 5.43
N SER A 20 3.62 -17.93 6.69
CA SER A 20 2.86 -18.47 7.81
C SER A 20 2.93 -17.59 9.06
N THR A 21 2.37 -18.08 10.16
CA THR A 21 2.34 -17.45 11.49
C THR A 21 3.67 -17.45 12.22
N LYS A 22 4.67 -18.17 11.68
CA LYS A 22 6.04 -18.24 12.19
C LYS A 22 7.01 -18.20 11.01
N LEU A 23 8.18 -17.58 11.20
CA LEU A 23 9.25 -17.64 10.20
C LEU A 23 9.87 -19.03 10.14
N SER A 24 9.90 -19.63 8.96
CA SER A 24 10.72 -20.82 8.68
C SER A 24 12.22 -20.49 8.73
N ASN A 25 13.07 -21.50 8.84
CA ASN A 25 14.52 -21.29 8.77
C ASN A 25 14.96 -20.74 7.41
N ARG A 26 14.29 -21.15 6.31
CA ARG A 26 14.53 -20.61 4.97
C ARG A 26 14.19 -19.13 4.90
N GLU A 27 13.04 -18.71 5.42
CA GLU A 27 12.67 -17.29 5.46
C GLU A 27 13.62 -16.47 6.31
N LYS A 28 14.04 -16.96 7.48
CA LYS A 28 15.06 -16.28 8.30
C LYS A 28 16.37 -16.08 7.55
N ASN A 29 16.84 -17.11 6.84
CA ASN A 29 18.07 -17.04 6.04
C ASN A 29 17.90 -16.07 4.85
N PHE A 30 16.74 -16.10 4.19
CA PHE A 30 16.40 -15.16 3.12
C PHE A 30 16.43 -13.71 3.63
N LEU A 31 15.76 -13.41 4.73
CA LEU A 31 15.71 -12.07 5.32
C LEU A 31 17.11 -11.56 5.70
N ARG A 32 17.96 -12.41 6.31
CA ARG A 32 19.36 -12.05 6.63
C ARG A 32 20.21 -11.79 5.40
N LYS A 33 20.06 -12.63 4.36
CA LYS A 33 20.86 -12.56 3.13
C LYS A 33 20.50 -11.35 2.28
N TYR A 34 19.21 -11.13 2.02
CA TYR A 34 18.74 -10.15 1.04
C TYR A 34 18.29 -8.82 1.64
N LYS A 35 18.02 -8.78 2.94
CA LYS A 35 17.66 -7.57 3.69
C LYS A 35 16.61 -6.70 2.98
N PRO A 36 15.34 -7.17 2.83
CA PRO A 36 14.27 -6.35 2.28
C PRO A 36 14.06 -5.08 3.11
N TRP A 37 13.60 -4.01 2.47
CA TRP A 37 13.22 -2.77 3.15
C TRP A 37 12.08 -2.96 4.16
N GLY A 38 11.18 -3.91 3.92
CA GLY A 38 10.07 -4.17 4.83
C GLY A 38 9.41 -5.52 4.57
N VAL A 39 8.54 -5.90 5.50
CA VAL A 39 7.71 -7.11 5.43
C VAL A 39 6.24 -6.73 5.47
N ILE A 40 5.40 -7.34 4.63
CA ILE A 40 3.94 -7.18 4.66
C ILE A 40 3.27 -8.43 5.21
N LEU A 41 2.31 -8.24 6.14
CA LEU A 41 1.55 -9.30 6.79
C LEU A 41 0.11 -9.33 6.30
N PHE A 42 -0.43 -10.55 6.21
CA PHE A 42 -1.80 -10.85 5.79
C PHE A 42 -2.52 -11.67 6.85
N THR A 43 -3.81 -11.95 6.63
CA THR A 43 -4.62 -12.81 7.54
C THR A 43 -3.96 -14.16 7.83
N ARG A 44 -3.27 -14.76 6.84
CA ARG A 44 -2.54 -16.03 7.00
C ARG A 44 -1.41 -15.98 8.03
N ASN A 45 -0.97 -14.78 8.40
CA ASN A 45 0.12 -14.56 9.35
C ASN A 45 -0.37 -14.27 10.78
N ILE A 46 -1.69 -14.14 10.99
CA ILE A 46 -2.29 -13.67 12.24
C ILE A 46 -3.32 -14.68 12.76
N ASN A 47 -3.03 -15.33 13.88
CA ASN A 47 -4.00 -16.14 14.60
C ASN A 47 -4.60 -15.35 15.78
N ASP A 48 -3.72 -14.83 16.63
CA ASP A 48 -4.05 -14.03 17.81
C ASP A 48 -2.98 -12.97 18.07
N ILE A 49 -3.21 -12.10 19.04
CA ILE A 49 -2.31 -11.00 19.39
C ILE A 49 -0.94 -11.51 19.82
N LYS A 50 -0.88 -12.51 20.73
CA LYS A 50 0.40 -13.01 21.27
C LYS A 50 1.25 -13.68 20.20
N GLN A 51 0.62 -14.45 19.31
CA GLN A 51 1.32 -15.08 18.19
C GLN A 51 1.87 -14.01 17.22
N ALA A 52 1.05 -13.01 16.85
CA ALA A 52 1.45 -11.93 15.96
C ALA A 52 2.62 -11.11 16.53
N GLN A 53 2.60 -10.81 17.84
CA GLN A 53 3.72 -10.15 18.53
C GLN A 53 5.00 -10.97 18.46
N LYS A 54 4.93 -12.29 18.68
CA LYS A 54 6.10 -13.18 18.56
C LYS A 54 6.67 -13.17 17.13
N LEU A 55 5.81 -13.16 16.11
CA LEU A 55 6.21 -13.10 14.71
C LEU A 55 6.93 -11.78 14.40
N THR A 56 6.32 -10.64 14.70
CA THR A 56 6.90 -9.32 14.42
C THR A 56 8.18 -9.06 15.21
N THR A 57 8.24 -9.52 16.46
CA THR A 57 9.48 -9.49 17.27
C THR A 57 10.58 -10.35 16.64
N SER A 58 10.24 -11.52 16.11
CA SER A 58 11.22 -12.39 15.41
C SER A 58 11.76 -11.74 14.14
N ILE A 59 10.91 -11.01 13.40
CA ILE A 59 11.34 -10.25 12.22
C ILE A 59 12.30 -9.14 12.65
N ARG A 60 11.94 -8.30 13.61
CA ARG A 60 12.78 -7.20 14.10
C ARG A 60 14.12 -7.64 14.64
N LYS A 61 14.18 -8.77 15.36
CA LYS A 61 15.41 -9.35 15.85
C LYS A 61 16.41 -9.73 14.74
N ILE A 62 15.92 -10.12 13.55
CA ILE A 62 16.79 -10.43 12.40
C ILE A 62 17.55 -9.17 11.94
N PHE A 63 16.90 -8.00 11.98
CA PHE A 63 17.44 -6.73 11.49
C PHE A 63 18.07 -5.89 12.60
N ASN A 64 17.94 -6.32 13.87
CA ASN A 64 18.31 -5.53 15.05
C ASN A 64 17.70 -4.11 15.02
N ASP A 65 16.47 -3.99 14.53
CA ASP A 65 15.77 -2.72 14.36
C ASP A 65 14.34 -2.81 14.91
N ASN A 66 14.07 -2.11 16.00
CA ASN A 66 12.76 -2.06 16.64
C ASN A 66 11.73 -1.24 15.83
N LYS A 67 12.17 -0.44 14.86
CA LYS A 67 11.34 0.35 13.95
C LYS A 67 11.23 -0.26 12.56
N TYR A 68 11.81 -1.45 12.34
CA TYR A 68 11.79 -2.12 11.05
C TYR A 68 10.39 -2.09 10.41
N PRO A 69 10.26 -1.71 9.12
CA PRO A 69 8.97 -1.53 8.45
C PRO A 69 8.19 -2.86 8.37
N ILE A 70 7.05 -2.92 9.02
CA ILE A 70 6.09 -4.02 8.94
C ILE A 70 4.75 -3.46 8.52
N LEU A 71 4.25 -3.90 7.36
CA LEU A 71 3.06 -3.38 6.71
C LEU A 71 1.88 -4.33 6.86
N MET A 72 0.66 -3.79 6.74
CA MET A 72 -0.59 -4.58 6.67
C MET A 72 -1.66 -3.81 5.88
N ASP A 73 -2.52 -4.55 5.14
CA ASP A 73 -3.73 -4.01 4.51
C ASP A 73 -4.91 -4.07 5.49
N GLN A 74 -5.01 -3.18 6.43
CA GLN A 74 -6.14 -3.15 7.37
C GLN A 74 -7.08 -2.01 7.00
N GLU A 75 -8.00 -2.27 6.03
CA GLU A 75 -8.94 -1.27 5.51
C GLU A 75 -10.25 -1.20 6.30
N GLY A 76 -10.68 -2.33 6.87
CA GLY A 76 -12.04 -2.59 7.33
C GLY A 76 -12.88 -3.27 6.25
N GLY A 77 -14.15 -3.55 6.56
CA GLY A 77 -15.01 -4.29 5.64
C GLY A 77 -14.40 -5.65 5.26
N ARG A 78 -14.49 -5.99 3.98
CA ARG A 78 -13.94 -7.25 3.44
C ARG A 78 -12.41 -7.35 3.43
N VAL A 79 -11.69 -6.22 3.57
CA VAL A 79 -10.22 -6.20 3.68
C VAL A 79 -9.84 -5.99 5.16
N ASN A 80 -10.18 -6.99 5.96
CA ASN A 80 -9.85 -7.07 7.39
C ASN A 80 -8.84 -8.20 7.63
N ARG A 81 -7.56 -7.84 7.80
CA ARG A 81 -6.50 -8.84 8.08
C ARG A 81 -6.50 -9.29 9.53
N LEU A 82 -7.13 -8.52 10.41
CA LEU A 82 -7.28 -8.81 11.84
C LEU A 82 -8.58 -9.54 12.17
N LYS A 83 -9.25 -10.19 11.20
CA LYS A 83 -10.55 -10.84 11.39
C LYS A 83 -10.57 -11.92 12.49
N ASN A 84 -9.42 -12.53 12.77
CA ASN A 84 -9.28 -13.53 13.86
C ASN A 84 -9.19 -12.87 15.25
N ILE A 85 -9.02 -11.55 15.32
CA ILE A 85 -8.91 -10.76 16.56
C ILE A 85 -10.16 -9.90 16.76
N ILE A 86 -10.63 -9.25 15.68
CA ILE A 86 -11.76 -8.33 15.73
C ILE A 86 -12.50 -8.30 14.39
N SER A 87 -13.83 -8.24 14.44
CA SER A 87 -14.63 -8.02 13.24
C SER A 87 -14.79 -6.53 12.96
N PHE A 88 -14.38 -6.12 11.77
CA PHE A 88 -14.65 -4.80 11.18
C PHE A 88 -15.51 -4.91 9.91
N GLU A 89 -16.25 -5.99 9.75
CA GLU A 89 -16.95 -6.35 8.52
C GLU A 89 -17.91 -5.25 8.03
N ASN A 90 -18.66 -4.64 8.94
CA ASN A 90 -19.62 -3.58 8.63
C ASN A 90 -18.98 -2.18 8.55
N LEU A 91 -17.70 -2.03 8.91
CA LEU A 91 -16.99 -0.77 8.91
C LEU A 91 -16.24 -0.57 7.59
N THR A 92 -17.00 -0.50 6.49
CA THR A 92 -16.46 -0.28 5.14
C THR A 92 -16.16 1.19 4.89
N SER A 93 -15.30 1.48 3.89
CA SER A 93 -15.08 2.86 3.45
C SER A 93 -16.39 3.50 2.96
N GLU A 94 -17.25 2.73 2.27
CA GLU A 94 -18.57 3.20 1.83
C GLU A 94 -19.47 3.60 3.00
N PHE A 95 -19.48 2.82 4.09
CA PHE A 95 -20.22 3.17 5.31
C PHE A 95 -19.80 4.52 5.86
N PHE A 96 -18.49 4.75 5.99
CA PHE A 96 -17.96 6.02 6.46
C PHE A 96 -18.21 7.16 5.46
N GLY A 97 -18.12 6.90 4.16
CA GLY A 97 -18.46 7.88 3.12
C GLY A 97 -19.92 8.33 3.19
N LYS A 98 -20.86 7.39 3.37
CA LYS A 98 -22.29 7.69 3.58
C LYS A 98 -22.52 8.50 4.87
N LYS A 99 -21.84 8.11 5.96
CA LYS A 99 -21.92 8.81 7.24
C LYS A 99 -21.36 10.23 7.14
N PHE A 100 -20.24 10.43 6.43
CA PHE A 100 -19.67 11.76 6.19
C PHE A 100 -20.65 12.73 5.52
N ILE A 101 -21.44 12.21 4.55
CA ILE A 101 -22.43 13.04 3.81
C ILE A 101 -23.65 13.34 4.67
N LYS A 102 -24.20 12.30 5.33
CA LYS A 102 -25.50 12.39 6.02
C LYS A 102 -25.40 12.95 7.44
N LYS A 103 -24.32 12.64 8.16
CA LYS A 103 -24.14 12.90 9.59
C LYS A 103 -22.67 13.27 9.92
N PRO A 104 -22.18 14.45 9.47
CA PRO A 104 -20.74 14.78 9.55
C PRO A 104 -20.20 14.84 10.99
N LYS A 105 -21.01 15.25 11.98
CA LYS A 105 -20.58 15.24 13.39
C LYS A 105 -20.35 13.82 13.91
N GLU A 106 -21.28 12.89 13.61
CA GLU A 106 -21.12 11.48 13.95
C GLU A 106 -19.95 10.84 13.19
N PHE A 107 -19.75 11.22 11.90
CA PHE A 107 -18.62 10.73 11.12
C PHE A 107 -17.29 11.04 11.83
N ASN A 108 -17.04 12.27 12.24
CA ASN A 108 -15.78 12.65 12.87
C ASN A 108 -15.48 11.80 14.10
N PHE A 109 -16.49 11.61 14.98
CA PHE A 109 -16.35 10.80 16.18
C PHE A 109 -16.09 9.32 15.86
N PHE A 110 -16.98 8.68 15.08
CA PHE A 110 -16.88 7.24 14.81
C PHE A 110 -15.69 6.87 13.92
N TYR A 111 -15.36 7.73 12.94
CA TYR A 111 -14.22 7.45 12.06
C TYR A 111 -12.89 7.61 12.82
N LYS A 112 -12.77 8.62 13.66
CA LYS A 112 -11.62 8.75 14.55
C LYS A 112 -11.49 7.53 15.46
N LEU A 113 -12.57 7.11 16.13
CA LEU A 113 -12.56 5.94 17.01
C LEU A 113 -12.15 4.66 16.26
N PHE A 114 -12.66 4.46 15.03
CA PHE A 114 -12.27 3.34 14.18
C PHE A 114 -10.76 3.36 13.85
N ILE A 115 -10.22 4.52 13.46
CA ILE A 115 -8.79 4.64 13.16
C ILE A 115 -7.93 4.49 14.42
N ASP A 116 -8.35 5.07 15.55
CA ASP A 116 -7.63 4.93 16.83
C ASP A 116 -7.57 3.45 17.26
N LYS A 117 -8.68 2.72 17.18
CA LYS A 117 -8.75 1.29 17.49
C LYS A 117 -7.89 0.47 16.53
N THR A 118 -7.98 0.75 15.23
CA THR A 118 -7.16 0.08 14.21
C THR A 118 -5.67 0.31 14.46
N SER A 119 -5.27 1.56 14.67
CA SER A 119 -3.88 1.94 14.94
C SER A 119 -3.34 1.31 16.22
N TYR A 120 -4.15 1.27 17.28
CA TYR A 120 -3.81 0.60 18.52
C TYR A 120 -3.52 -0.90 18.30
N LEU A 121 -4.42 -1.61 17.60
CA LEU A 121 -4.25 -3.04 17.33
C LEU A 121 -3.04 -3.32 16.44
N LEU A 122 -2.83 -2.51 15.40
CA LEU A 122 -1.64 -2.63 14.54
C LEU A 122 -0.35 -2.48 15.34
N LYS A 123 -0.24 -1.43 16.15
CA LYS A 123 0.93 -1.22 17.03
C LYS A 123 1.10 -2.34 18.05
N LEU A 124 0.01 -2.81 18.64
CA LEU A 124 0.02 -3.90 19.61
C LEU A 124 0.64 -5.18 19.04
N ILE A 125 0.33 -5.51 17.79
CA ILE A 125 0.92 -6.66 17.08
C ILE A 125 2.24 -6.34 16.39
N GLY A 126 2.76 -5.12 16.53
CA GLY A 126 4.04 -4.72 15.98
C GLY A 126 4.03 -4.29 14.51
N VAL A 127 2.86 -3.97 13.93
CA VAL A 127 2.73 -3.36 12.59
C VAL A 127 2.81 -1.85 12.72
N ASN A 128 3.63 -1.19 11.91
CA ASN A 128 3.84 0.26 11.96
C ASN A 128 3.41 1.01 10.68
N ILE A 129 3.02 0.31 9.62
CA ILE A 129 2.51 0.93 8.39
C ILE A 129 1.20 0.25 7.98
N ASN A 130 0.13 1.04 7.82
CA ASN A 130 -1.13 0.57 7.26
C ASN A 130 -1.25 1.00 5.79
N THR A 131 -1.54 0.06 4.89
CA THR A 131 -1.72 0.40 3.46
C THR A 131 -3.13 0.96 3.20
N CYS A 132 -3.43 2.05 3.85
CA CYS A 132 -4.63 2.87 3.78
C CYS A 132 -4.24 4.34 3.64
N PRO A 133 -5.19 5.19 3.17
CA PRO A 133 -6.52 4.91 2.66
C PRO A 133 -6.56 4.45 1.20
N VAL A 134 -7.67 3.79 0.82
CA VAL A 134 -8.07 3.62 -0.58
C VAL A 134 -8.71 4.92 -1.06
N LEU A 135 -8.07 5.57 -2.03
CA LEU A 135 -8.54 6.84 -2.61
C LEU A 135 -9.21 6.68 -3.97
N ASP A 136 -9.44 5.44 -4.38
CA ASP A 136 -10.15 5.12 -5.62
C ASP A 136 -11.61 5.48 -5.53
N LEU A 137 -12.16 6.04 -6.61
CA LEU A 137 -13.57 6.44 -6.67
C LEU A 137 -14.46 5.22 -6.93
N ARG A 138 -15.67 5.22 -6.34
CA ARG A 138 -16.71 4.29 -6.74
C ARG A 138 -17.37 4.79 -8.01
N LYS A 139 -17.33 4.00 -9.09
CA LYS A 139 -17.97 4.33 -10.36
C LYS A 139 -19.04 3.30 -10.73
N LYS A 140 -20.19 3.76 -11.23
CA LYS A 140 -21.23 2.86 -11.77
C LYS A 140 -20.66 2.09 -12.97
N GLY A 141 -20.86 0.77 -13.00
CA GLY A 141 -20.35 -0.10 -14.06
C GLY A 141 -18.86 -0.42 -14.02
N SER A 142 -18.14 -0.02 -12.94
CA SER A 142 -16.78 -0.48 -12.68
C SER A 142 -16.78 -1.85 -11.99
N SER A 143 -15.60 -2.52 -11.99
CA SER A 143 -15.39 -3.76 -11.28
C SER A 143 -15.69 -3.62 -9.79
N SER A 144 -16.24 -4.68 -9.17
CA SER A 144 -16.50 -4.75 -7.73
C SER A 144 -15.22 -4.78 -6.87
N ILE A 145 -14.03 -4.87 -7.50
CA ILE A 145 -12.75 -4.95 -6.76
C ILE A 145 -12.54 -3.74 -5.83
N ILE A 146 -12.95 -2.55 -6.26
CA ILE A 146 -12.98 -1.37 -5.40
C ILE A 146 -14.28 -1.36 -4.58
N GLY A 147 -15.44 -1.32 -5.22
CA GLY A 147 -16.75 -1.47 -4.58
C GLY A 147 -16.88 -0.63 -3.30
N ASP A 148 -17.17 -1.32 -2.19
CA ASP A 148 -17.36 -0.77 -0.84
C ASP A 148 -16.05 -0.33 -0.14
N ARG A 149 -14.89 -0.62 -0.74
CA ARG A 149 -13.59 -0.07 -0.33
C ARG A 149 -13.43 1.42 -0.66
N SER A 150 -14.30 1.98 -1.52
CA SER A 150 -14.33 3.40 -1.85
C SER A 150 -15.24 4.17 -0.89
N PHE A 151 -14.81 5.35 -0.45
CA PHE A 151 -15.64 6.25 0.36
C PHE A 151 -16.82 6.84 -0.43
N SER A 152 -16.63 7.16 -1.73
CA SER A 152 -17.66 7.85 -2.53
C SER A 152 -17.31 7.83 -4.03
N SER A 153 -18.30 8.19 -4.85
CA SER A 153 -18.09 8.56 -6.26
C SER A 153 -17.60 10.00 -6.45
N ASN A 154 -17.73 10.84 -5.41
CA ASN A 154 -17.32 12.25 -5.45
C ASN A 154 -15.85 12.40 -5.06
N PRO A 155 -14.99 12.92 -5.98
CA PRO A 155 -13.55 13.03 -5.74
C PRO A 155 -13.19 13.97 -4.58
N LYS A 156 -13.97 15.02 -4.31
CA LYS A 156 -13.73 15.94 -3.20
C LYS A 156 -14.00 15.27 -1.85
N ILE A 157 -15.05 14.45 -1.76
CA ILE A 157 -15.38 13.68 -0.55
C ILE A 157 -14.29 12.65 -0.25
N VAL A 158 -13.89 11.85 -1.27
CA VAL A 158 -12.82 10.85 -1.11
C VAL A 158 -11.51 11.53 -0.71
N SER A 159 -11.18 12.66 -1.33
CA SER A 159 -9.99 13.44 -0.97
C SER A 159 -10.01 13.86 0.50
N LYS A 160 -11.13 14.42 0.98
CA LYS A 160 -11.27 14.94 2.35
C LYS A 160 -11.24 13.82 3.40
N ILE A 161 -11.96 12.73 3.17
CA ILE A 161 -11.93 11.58 4.08
C ILE A 161 -10.53 10.92 4.09
N GLY A 162 -9.87 10.88 2.92
CA GLY A 162 -8.48 10.45 2.81
C GLY A 162 -7.52 11.25 3.70
N ASP A 163 -7.69 12.57 3.77
CA ASP A 163 -6.88 13.42 4.66
C ASP A 163 -7.15 13.13 6.14
N TYR A 164 -8.40 12.90 6.54
CA TYR A 164 -8.71 12.44 7.90
C TYR A 164 -8.04 11.09 8.21
N CYS A 165 -8.12 10.12 7.29
CA CYS A 165 -7.50 8.82 7.45
C CYS A 165 -5.98 8.94 7.68
N ILE A 166 -5.30 9.70 6.84
CA ILE A 166 -3.86 9.92 6.92
C ILE A 166 -3.50 10.57 8.25
N ASN A 167 -4.16 11.67 8.59
CA ASN A 167 -3.85 12.44 9.80
C ASN A 167 -4.10 11.63 11.08
N TYR A 168 -5.21 10.88 11.16
CA TYR A 168 -5.50 10.09 12.35
C TYR A 168 -4.51 8.93 12.53
N HIS A 169 -4.11 8.24 11.44
CA HIS A 169 -3.05 7.22 11.53
C HIS A 169 -1.73 7.83 11.98
N HIS A 170 -1.30 8.94 11.37
CA HIS A 170 -0.04 9.61 11.71
C HIS A 170 -0.04 10.09 13.17
N ASN A 171 -1.14 10.67 13.66
CA ASN A 171 -1.28 11.08 15.06
C ASN A 171 -1.16 9.89 16.03
N ASN A 172 -1.49 8.70 15.58
CA ASN A 172 -1.34 7.46 16.34
C ASN A 172 0.03 6.77 16.12
N GLY A 173 0.97 7.38 15.38
CA GLY A 173 2.28 6.82 15.08
C GLY A 173 2.24 5.62 14.12
N VAL A 174 1.27 5.59 13.20
CA VAL A 174 1.16 4.57 12.15
C VAL A 174 1.30 5.25 10.78
N GLY A 175 2.25 4.78 9.96
CA GLY A 175 2.43 5.25 8.60
C GLY A 175 1.29 4.83 7.68
N THR A 176 1.11 5.59 6.59
CA THR A 176 0.03 5.35 5.63
C THR A 176 0.57 5.15 4.21
N VAL A 177 -0.10 4.28 3.46
CA VAL A 177 0.13 4.09 2.02
C VAL A 177 -1.17 4.38 1.27
N ILE A 178 -1.26 5.53 0.60
CA ILE A 178 -2.43 5.83 -0.24
C ILE A 178 -2.44 4.94 -1.48
N LYS A 179 -3.62 4.45 -1.88
CA LYS A 179 -3.75 3.50 -3.00
C LYS A 179 -5.06 3.63 -3.76
N HIS A 180 -5.09 3.28 -5.03
CA HIS A 180 -3.98 2.85 -5.91
C HIS A 180 -3.67 4.00 -6.87
N ILE A 181 -2.60 4.74 -6.60
CA ILE A 181 -2.28 5.96 -7.36
C ILE A 181 -2.01 5.63 -8.84
N PRO A 182 -2.55 6.40 -9.81
CA PRO A 182 -3.30 7.65 -9.66
C PRO A 182 -4.83 7.48 -9.60
N GLY A 183 -5.37 6.27 -9.50
CA GLY A 183 -6.79 5.95 -9.36
C GLY A 183 -7.19 4.68 -10.11
N HIS A 184 -7.92 3.79 -9.42
CA HIS A 184 -8.38 2.49 -9.91
C HIS A 184 -9.89 2.45 -10.21
N GLY A 185 -10.63 3.53 -9.89
CA GLY A 185 -12.09 3.56 -9.87
C GLY A 185 -12.79 3.30 -11.19
N LEU A 186 -12.13 3.57 -12.33
CA LEU A 186 -12.68 3.36 -13.68
C LEU A 186 -12.42 1.95 -14.25
N ALA A 187 -11.68 1.09 -13.55
CA ALA A 187 -11.38 -0.26 -14.00
C ALA A 187 -12.66 -1.11 -14.10
N LYS A 188 -12.92 -1.68 -15.28
CA LYS A 188 -14.07 -2.56 -15.52
C LYS A 188 -13.78 -4.02 -15.21
N VAL A 189 -12.51 -4.39 -15.11
CA VAL A 189 -12.04 -5.75 -14.82
C VAL A 189 -11.17 -5.75 -13.56
N ASP A 190 -11.06 -6.91 -12.93
CA ASP A 190 -10.22 -7.11 -11.76
C ASP A 190 -8.75 -7.16 -12.15
N SER A 191 -7.93 -6.28 -11.58
CA SER A 191 -6.49 -6.24 -11.83
C SER A 191 -5.72 -7.44 -11.27
N HIS A 192 -6.32 -8.26 -10.40
CA HIS A 192 -5.72 -9.54 -10.00
C HIS A 192 -5.69 -10.56 -11.15
N HIS A 193 -6.60 -10.44 -12.12
CA HIS A 193 -6.76 -11.40 -13.21
C HIS A 193 -6.45 -10.83 -14.59
N PHE A 194 -6.77 -9.57 -14.83
CA PHE A 194 -6.67 -8.92 -16.14
C PHE A 194 -6.03 -7.54 -16.02
N THR A 195 -5.45 -7.04 -17.10
CA THR A 195 -4.93 -5.67 -17.16
C THR A 195 -6.06 -4.69 -17.51
N PRO A 196 -6.54 -3.85 -16.57
CA PRO A 196 -7.55 -2.86 -16.91
C PRO A 196 -6.99 -1.78 -17.84
N VAL A 197 -7.81 -1.36 -18.84
CA VAL A 197 -7.45 -0.30 -19.79
C VAL A 197 -8.48 0.82 -19.70
N ILE A 198 -8.01 2.06 -19.48
CA ILE A 198 -8.84 3.26 -19.34
C ILE A 198 -8.53 4.22 -20.49
N SER A 199 -9.58 4.65 -21.24
CA SER A 199 -9.46 5.51 -22.42
C SER A 199 -9.87 6.96 -22.19
N LYS A 200 -10.05 7.39 -20.93
CA LYS A 200 -10.39 8.79 -20.59
C LYS A 200 -9.20 9.72 -20.85
N ASN A 201 -9.49 10.97 -21.25
CA ASN A 201 -8.46 11.99 -21.43
C ASN A 201 -7.90 12.49 -20.08
N LEU A 202 -6.75 13.15 -20.14
CA LEU A 202 -6.01 13.60 -18.95
C LEU A 202 -6.83 14.62 -18.13
N ASP A 203 -7.53 15.54 -18.77
CA ASP A 203 -8.30 16.59 -18.08
C ASP A 203 -9.44 15.99 -17.25
N TYR A 204 -10.16 15.01 -17.83
CA TYR A 204 -11.16 14.25 -17.08
C TYR A 204 -10.53 13.54 -15.88
N LEU A 205 -9.41 12.84 -16.08
CA LEU A 205 -8.74 12.10 -15.03
C LEU A 205 -8.25 13.01 -13.89
N LEU A 206 -7.66 14.17 -14.22
CA LEU A 206 -7.20 15.15 -13.23
C LEU A 206 -8.33 15.78 -12.41
N LYS A 207 -9.53 15.89 -12.98
CA LYS A 207 -10.73 16.41 -12.29
C LYS A 207 -11.48 15.33 -11.50
N ASN A 208 -11.26 14.05 -11.80
CA ASN A 208 -11.98 12.92 -11.23
C ASN A 208 -11.02 11.96 -10.51
N ASP A 209 -10.60 10.87 -11.16
CA ASP A 209 -9.93 9.74 -10.52
C ASP A 209 -8.57 10.09 -9.92
N PHE A 210 -7.84 11.04 -10.50
CA PHE A 210 -6.54 11.50 -10.00
C PHE A 210 -6.68 12.58 -8.91
N PHE A 211 -7.84 13.22 -8.81
CA PHE A 211 -8.07 14.32 -7.87
C PHE A 211 -7.85 13.92 -6.41
N PRO A 212 -8.36 12.77 -5.90
CA PRO A 212 -8.18 12.38 -4.50
C PRO A 212 -6.71 12.21 -4.07
N PHE A 213 -5.82 11.95 -5.02
CA PHE A 213 -4.39 11.73 -4.77
C PHE A 213 -3.56 13.01 -4.76
N LYS A 214 -4.14 14.16 -5.15
CA LYS A 214 -3.39 15.42 -5.25
C LYS A 214 -2.88 15.88 -3.88
N ARG A 215 -1.56 16.12 -3.80
CA ARG A 215 -0.86 16.76 -2.66
C ARG A 215 -1.17 16.10 -1.30
N LYS A 216 -1.29 14.76 -1.26
CA LYS A 216 -1.52 14.03 -0.01
C LYS A 216 -0.25 13.98 0.85
N ASN A 217 -0.43 14.19 2.16
CA ASN A 217 0.64 14.13 3.16
C ASN A 217 0.81 12.68 3.68
N SER A 218 0.92 11.71 2.77
CA SER A 218 1.24 10.32 3.10
C SER A 218 2.71 10.04 2.81
N PHE A 219 3.35 9.22 3.65
CA PHE A 219 4.75 8.83 3.42
C PHE A 219 4.93 7.95 2.18
N PHE A 220 3.88 7.18 1.85
CA PHE A 220 3.93 6.20 0.77
C PHE A 220 2.69 6.28 -0.10
N ALA A 221 2.85 5.90 -1.38
CA ALA A 221 1.73 5.64 -2.29
C ALA A 221 1.99 4.37 -3.09
N MET A 222 0.95 3.55 -3.27
CA MET A 222 0.99 2.31 -4.04
C MET A 222 0.44 2.55 -5.43
N THR A 223 1.18 2.14 -6.49
CA THR A 223 0.81 2.36 -7.89
C THR A 223 -0.24 1.35 -8.37
N ALA A 224 -1.17 1.79 -9.23
CA ALA A 224 -2.16 0.92 -9.85
C ALA A 224 -1.58 0.10 -11.02
N HIS A 225 -2.00 -1.16 -11.19
CA HIS A 225 -1.67 -1.97 -12.37
C HIS A 225 -2.70 -1.74 -13.50
N ILE A 226 -2.79 -0.51 -13.99
CA ILE A 226 -3.76 -0.04 -14.98
C ILE A 226 -3.05 0.65 -16.14
N ILE A 227 -3.54 0.47 -17.37
CA ILE A 227 -3.12 1.21 -18.55
C ILE A 227 -4.05 2.41 -18.78
N PHE A 228 -3.52 3.61 -18.74
CA PHE A 228 -4.22 4.83 -19.17
C PHE A 228 -3.87 5.13 -20.62
N LYS A 229 -4.67 4.55 -21.55
CA LYS A 229 -4.37 4.48 -23.00
C LYS A 229 -4.07 5.83 -23.65
N LYS A 230 -4.68 6.93 -23.18
CA LYS A 230 -4.43 8.28 -23.70
C LYS A 230 -3.13 8.92 -23.23
N ILE A 231 -2.41 8.27 -22.26
CA ILE A 231 -1.15 8.76 -21.70
C ILE A 231 0.01 7.80 -22.04
N ASP A 232 -0.21 6.52 -21.83
CA ASP A 232 0.70 5.44 -22.23
C ASP A 232 -0.11 4.27 -22.80
N LEU A 233 0.18 3.93 -24.07
CA LEU A 233 -0.59 2.92 -24.79
C LEU A 233 -0.31 1.49 -24.33
N LYS A 234 0.87 1.23 -23.75
CA LYS A 234 1.40 -0.13 -23.56
C LYS A 234 1.61 -0.49 -22.10
N ASN A 235 2.02 0.49 -21.31
CA ASN A 235 2.51 0.19 -19.97
C ASN A 235 1.46 0.51 -18.91
N THR A 236 1.34 -0.37 -17.91
CA THR A 236 0.61 -0.06 -16.68
C THR A 236 1.30 1.11 -15.95
N VAL A 237 0.60 1.78 -15.05
CA VAL A 237 1.18 2.87 -14.24
C VAL A 237 2.50 2.44 -13.62
N THR A 238 2.56 1.23 -13.04
CA THR A 238 3.74 0.67 -12.38
C THR A 238 4.96 0.57 -13.31
N HIS A 239 4.76 0.35 -14.62
CA HIS A 239 5.83 0.19 -15.61
C HIS A 239 6.00 1.41 -16.54
N SER A 240 5.24 2.51 -16.32
CA SER A 240 5.22 3.68 -17.19
C SER A 240 6.01 4.86 -16.63
N LYS A 241 7.17 5.17 -17.20
CA LYS A 241 7.91 6.42 -16.88
C LYS A 241 7.03 7.67 -17.07
N LYS A 242 6.15 7.68 -18.09
CA LYS A 242 5.24 8.80 -18.36
C LYS A 242 4.26 9.00 -17.21
N MET A 243 3.65 7.90 -16.72
CA MET A 243 2.71 7.94 -15.62
C MET A 243 3.40 8.32 -14.30
N ILE A 244 4.57 7.77 -14.00
CA ILE A 244 5.32 8.14 -12.79
C ILE A 244 5.71 9.63 -12.83
N LYS A 245 6.17 10.16 -13.98
CA LYS A 245 6.43 11.60 -14.16
C LYS A 245 5.17 12.45 -13.94
N LEU A 246 4.01 11.99 -14.41
CA LEU A 246 2.72 12.65 -14.18
C LEU A 246 2.34 12.65 -12.70
N ILE A 247 2.50 11.52 -12.00
CA ILE A 247 2.26 11.40 -10.56
C ILE A 247 3.14 12.39 -9.79
N ARG A 248 4.42 12.50 -10.15
CA ARG A 248 5.37 13.43 -9.52
C ARG A 248 5.04 14.90 -9.79
N ASN A 249 4.68 15.25 -11.03
CA ASN A 249 4.58 16.63 -11.47
C ASN A 249 3.16 17.21 -11.43
N LYS A 250 2.14 16.43 -11.87
CA LYS A 250 0.75 16.92 -11.98
C LYS A 250 -0.10 16.59 -10.75
N ILE A 251 0.07 15.38 -10.18
CA ILE A 251 -0.59 15.00 -8.92
C ILE A 251 0.17 15.57 -7.73
N GLY A 252 1.50 15.71 -7.85
CA GLY A 252 2.35 16.34 -6.85
C GLY A 252 2.76 15.42 -5.69
N PHE A 253 2.68 14.09 -5.87
CA PHE A 253 3.16 13.16 -4.86
C PHE A 253 4.68 13.06 -4.88
N LYS A 254 5.36 13.50 -3.81
CA LYS A 254 6.82 13.64 -3.73
C LYS A 254 7.50 12.62 -2.81
N ASN A 255 6.74 11.72 -2.18
CA ASN A 255 7.26 10.73 -1.25
C ASN A 255 7.49 9.36 -1.92
N ILE A 256 7.63 8.29 -1.15
CA ILE A 256 8.02 6.96 -1.65
C ILE A 256 6.87 6.32 -2.46
N LEU A 257 7.15 5.93 -3.70
CA LEU A 257 6.26 5.13 -4.53
C LEU A 257 6.60 3.64 -4.37
N ILE A 258 5.59 2.85 -4.01
CA ILE A 258 5.65 1.40 -3.92
C ILE A 258 4.84 0.84 -5.09
N SER A 259 5.29 -0.22 -5.77
CA SER A 259 4.41 -0.93 -6.70
C SER A 259 3.26 -1.61 -5.95
N ASP A 260 2.12 -1.85 -6.58
CA ASP A 260 1.24 -2.94 -6.14
C ASP A 260 1.95 -4.29 -6.34
N ASP A 261 1.35 -5.39 -5.89
CA ASP A 261 1.96 -6.72 -5.94
C ASP A 261 2.39 -7.10 -7.37
N ILE A 262 3.71 -7.18 -7.59
CA ILE A 262 4.27 -7.48 -8.91
C ILE A 262 4.00 -8.90 -9.40
N SER A 263 3.42 -9.76 -8.57
CA SER A 263 2.96 -11.10 -8.94
C SER A 263 1.54 -11.14 -9.51
N MET A 264 0.81 -9.99 -9.52
CA MET A 264 -0.54 -9.91 -10.08
C MET A 264 -0.54 -10.11 -11.59
N LYS A 265 -1.55 -10.85 -12.10
CA LYS A 265 -1.68 -11.19 -13.53
C LYS A 265 -1.93 -10.00 -14.45
N SER A 266 -2.29 -8.83 -13.91
CA SER A 266 -2.36 -7.57 -14.66
C SER A 266 -1.00 -7.11 -15.22
N LEU A 267 0.09 -7.56 -14.63
CA LEU A 267 1.44 -7.43 -15.17
C LEU A 267 1.78 -8.69 -15.98
N LYS A 268 1.87 -8.55 -17.30
CA LYS A 268 2.02 -9.68 -18.22
C LYS A 268 3.43 -10.30 -18.26
N GLY A 269 4.44 -9.61 -17.72
CA GLY A 269 5.83 -10.05 -17.71
C GLY A 269 6.10 -11.12 -16.65
N LYS A 270 7.24 -11.82 -16.79
CA LYS A 270 7.79 -12.66 -15.72
C LYS A 270 8.17 -11.81 -14.51
N ILE A 271 8.24 -12.39 -13.31
CA ILE A 271 8.57 -11.68 -12.06
C ILE A 271 9.84 -10.83 -12.17
N LYS A 272 10.89 -11.36 -12.84
CA LYS A 272 12.13 -10.62 -13.11
C LYS A 272 11.87 -9.34 -13.90
N GLU A 273 11.15 -9.45 -15.00
CA GLU A 273 10.82 -8.31 -15.88
C GLU A 273 9.95 -7.30 -15.18
N ASN A 274 8.92 -7.76 -14.44
CA ASN A 274 8.03 -6.91 -13.67
C ASN A 274 8.81 -6.11 -12.61
N THR A 275 9.75 -6.76 -11.91
CA THR A 275 10.62 -6.12 -10.92
C THR A 275 11.49 -5.03 -11.56
N ILE A 276 12.22 -5.36 -12.63
CA ILE A 276 13.12 -4.43 -13.31
C ILE A 276 12.34 -3.26 -13.92
N ASN A 277 11.21 -3.53 -14.57
CA ASN A 277 10.39 -2.50 -15.22
C ASN A 277 9.76 -1.52 -14.22
N ALA A 278 9.36 -2.00 -13.03
CA ALA A 278 8.86 -1.11 -11.97
C ALA A 278 9.93 -0.11 -11.52
N PHE A 279 11.16 -0.56 -11.28
CA PHE A 279 12.27 0.35 -10.94
C PHE A 279 12.63 1.29 -12.09
N ASN A 280 12.72 0.77 -13.32
CA ASN A 280 13.00 1.57 -14.51
C ASN A 280 11.95 2.65 -14.78
N ALA A 281 10.69 2.41 -14.38
CA ALA A 281 9.63 3.39 -14.46
C ALA A 281 9.75 4.48 -13.39
N GLY A 282 10.37 4.20 -12.24
CA GLY A 282 10.59 5.14 -11.15
C GLY A 282 9.86 4.80 -9.84
N CYS A 283 9.40 3.55 -9.66
CA CYS A 283 9.03 3.07 -8.34
C CYS A 283 10.25 3.03 -7.43
N ASN A 284 10.08 3.41 -6.17
CA ASN A 284 11.18 3.41 -5.20
C ASN A 284 11.31 2.06 -4.50
N LEU A 285 10.20 1.35 -4.34
CA LEU A 285 10.11 0.03 -3.74
C LEU A 285 9.18 -0.84 -4.59
N VAL A 286 9.45 -2.14 -4.64
CA VAL A 286 8.54 -3.13 -5.21
C VAL A 286 7.93 -3.99 -4.11
N LEU A 287 6.69 -4.42 -4.32
CA LEU A 287 5.94 -5.26 -3.38
C LEU A 287 5.71 -6.65 -3.98
N HIS A 288 5.97 -7.71 -3.20
CA HIS A 288 5.68 -9.09 -3.56
C HIS A 288 5.01 -9.81 -2.38
N CYS A 289 3.75 -10.26 -2.58
CA CYS A 289 2.86 -10.64 -1.47
C CYS A 289 2.72 -12.15 -1.24
N ASN A 290 2.95 -12.99 -2.27
CA ASN A 290 2.50 -14.38 -2.27
C ASN A 290 3.38 -15.36 -1.47
N ALA A 291 4.59 -14.94 -1.06
CA ALA A 291 5.56 -15.71 -0.29
C ALA A 291 6.06 -17.00 -0.98
N LYS A 292 6.08 -17.04 -2.32
CA LYS A 292 6.70 -18.13 -3.08
C LYS A 292 8.21 -17.94 -3.13
N GLU A 293 8.96 -18.88 -2.57
CA GLU A 293 10.41 -18.78 -2.36
C GLU A 293 11.19 -18.44 -3.64
N ASN A 294 10.93 -19.13 -4.74
CA ASN A 294 11.61 -18.88 -6.03
C ASN A 294 11.32 -17.46 -6.56
N GLU A 295 10.09 -16.96 -6.43
CA GLU A 295 9.74 -15.61 -6.85
C GLU A 295 10.40 -14.56 -5.92
N MET A 296 10.42 -14.82 -4.60
CA MET A 296 11.09 -13.97 -3.61
C MET A 296 12.58 -13.78 -3.95
N GLU A 297 13.28 -14.86 -4.29
CA GLU A 297 14.70 -14.79 -4.68
C GLU A 297 14.91 -13.99 -5.96
N ILE A 298 14.06 -14.19 -6.98
CA ILE A 298 14.12 -13.41 -8.23
C ILE A 298 13.91 -11.92 -7.94
N VAL A 299 12.93 -11.56 -7.12
CA VAL A 299 12.68 -10.16 -6.72
C VAL A 299 13.89 -9.58 -6.00
N ALA A 300 14.43 -10.30 -5.01
CA ALA A 300 15.58 -9.85 -4.23
C ALA A 300 16.82 -9.62 -5.10
N GLN A 301 17.13 -10.54 -6.01
CA GLN A 301 18.29 -10.46 -6.92
C GLN A 301 18.19 -9.30 -7.92
N ASN A 302 16.97 -8.92 -8.32
CA ASN A 302 16.71 -7.86 -9.29
C ASN A 302 16.27 -6.52 -8.65
N SER A 303 16.25 -6.42 -7.33
CA SER A 303 16.00 -5.17 -6.61
C SER A 303 17.32 -4.46 -6.29
N PRO A 304 17.44 -3.15 -6.58
CA PRO A 304 18.63 -2.38 -6.22
C PRO A 304 18.72 -2.19 -4.70
N PHE A 305 19.87 -1.76 -4.22
CA PHE A 305 19.98 -1.24 -2.86
C PHE A 305 19.13 0.02 -2.69
N ILE A 306 18.68 0.29 -1.46
CA ILE A 306 17.88 1.47 -1.19
C ILE A 306 18.66 2.75 -1.50
N SER A 307 17.98 3.70 -2.14
CA SER A 307 18.57 4.99 -2.49
C SER A 307 18.64 5.92 -1.28
N LYS A 308 19.52 6.90 -1.31
CA LYS A 308 19.57 8.01 -0.33
C LYS A 308 18.21 8.69 -0.15
N PHE A 309 17.42 8.79 -1.23
CA PHE A 309 16.05 9.33 -1.16
C PHE A 309 15.14 8.46 -0.28
N VAL A 310 15.15 7.13 -0.46
CA VAL A 310 14.35 6.20 0.36
C VAL A 310 14.79 6.28 1.82
N ILE A 311 16.09 6.25 2.10
CA ILE A 311 16.65 6.38 3.46
C ILE A 311 16.13 7.67 4.11
N LYS A 312 16.34 8.82 3.45
CA LYS A 312 15.91 10.13 3.96
C LYS A 312 14.41 10.21 4.23
N LYS A 313 13.58 9.59 3.35
CA LYS A 313 12.13 9.61 3.53
C LYS A 313 11.66 8.64 4.60
N THR A 314 12.31 7.50 4.75
CA THR A 314 11.97 6.54 5.80
C THR A 314 12.39 7.06 7.18
N SER A 315 13.51 7.78 7.31
CA SER A 315 13.93 8.37 8.59
C SER A 315 13.01 9.49 9.10
N GLN A 316 12.09 9.99 8.27
CA GLN A 316 11.06 10.96 8.66
C GLN A 316 9.80 10.27 9.24
N PHE A 317 9.72 8.95 9.12
CA PHE A 317 8.68 8.08 9.64
C PHE A 317 9.17 7.36 10.90
#